data_e613cb0e7833140f1ed3bc55ee3e7f64
#
_entry.id   e613cb0e7833140f1ed3bc55ee3e7f64
#
_cell.length_a   1.000
_cell.length_b   1.000
_cell.length_c   1.000
_cell.angle_alpha   90.00
_cell.angle_beta   90.00
_cell.angle_gamma   90.00
#
_symmetry.space_group_name_H-M   'P 1'
#
loop_
_entity.id
_entity.type
_entity.pdbx_description
1 polymer ?
#
loop_
_entity_poly.entity_id
_entity_poly.type
_entity_poly.pdbx_seq_one_letter_code
_entity_poly.pdbx_strand_id
1 'polypeptide(L)'
;MITDLGDKKLTTENDDYWIAPDANIIGSVHLSRDASVWFNCTLRGDNEPIVIGEGSNVQDGSIIHTDPGFKCTVGKFVTIGPVSYTHLTLPTTPYV
;
A
#
# COMPACT_ATOMS: atom_id res chain seq x y z
N MET A 1 6.38 -0.25 10.88
CA MET A 1 6.19 1.03 11.58
C MET A 1 5.25 1.92 10.78
N ILE A 2 4.32 2.54 11.45
CA ILE A 2 3.36 3.44 10.80
C ILE A 2 3.79 4.87 11.12
N THR A 3 4.06 5.67 10.10
CA THR A 3 4.60 7.01 10.26
C THR A 3 3.74 8.02 9.53
N ASP A 4 3.21 8.99 10.28
CA ASP A 4 2.46 10.09 9.70
C ASP A 4 3.42 11.16 9.15
N LEU A 5 3.03 11.79 8.06
CA LEU A 5 3.74 12.92 7.48
C LEU A 5 2.79 14.12 7.44
N GLY A 6 2.77 14.88 8.54
CA GLY A 6 1.82 15.97 8.70
C GLY A 6 0.39 15.45 8.73
N ASP A 7 -0.44 15.89 7.77
CA ASP A 7 -1.81 15.41 7.62
C ASP A 7 -1.91 14.14 6.76
N LYS A 8 -0.80 13.67 6.21
CA LYS A 8 -0.74 12.43 5.43
C LYS A 8 -0.54 11.26 6.37
N LYS A 9 -1.51 10.37 6.42
CA LYS A 9 -1.50 9.28 7.39
C LYS A 9 -2.24 8.07 6.86
N LEU A 10 -2.02 6.94 7.51
CA LEU A 10 -2.75 5.71 7.23
C LEU A 10 -4.24 5.93 7.51
N THR A 11 -5.06 5.50 6.56
CA THR A 11 -6.50 5.40 6.74
C THR A 11 -6.94 3.98 6.42
N THR A 12 -7.99 3.52 7.08
CA THR A 12 -8.53 2.19 6.86
C THR A 12 -10.04 2.27 6.73
N GLU A 13 -10.63 1.34 6.01
CA GLU A 13 -12.08 1.29 5.84
C GLU A 13 -12.78 0.83 7.13
N ASN A 14 -12.15 -0.13 7.80
CA ASN A 14 -12.59 -0.65 9.09
C ASN A 14 -11.41 -1.35 9.76
N ASP A 15 -11.67 -2.22 10.74
CA ASP A 15 -10.62 -2.98 11.43
C ASP A 15 -10.22 -4.26 10.69
N ASP A 16 -10.78 -4.50 9.53
CA ASP A 16 -10.59 -5.73 8.76
C ASP A 16 -9.41 -5.57 7.80
N TYR A 17 -8.23 -5.43 8.33
CA TYR A 17 -6.98 -5.34 7.58
C TYR A 17 -5.86 -5.95 8.42
N TRP A 18 -4.72 -6.21 7.78
CA TRP A 18 -3.55 -6.71 8.49
C TRP A 18 -2.27 -6.07 7.97
N ILE A 19 -1.43 -5.64 8.88
CA ILE A 19 -0.11 -5.09 8.57
C ILE A 19 0.91 -5.85 9.40
N ALA A 20 1.92 -6.43 8.73
CA ALA A 20 2.99 -7.13 9.42
C ALA A 20 3.74 -6.18 10.37
N PRO A 21 4.20 -6.67 11.52
CA PRO A 21 4.85 -5.80 12.51
C PRO A 21 6.08 -5.05 12.00
N ASP A 22 6.78 -5.61 11.04
CA ASP A 22 7.99 -5.01 10.49
C ASP A 22 7.77 -4.29 9.15
N ALA A 23 6.53 -4.18 8.70
CA ALA A 23 6.22 -3.37 7.53
C ALA A 23 6.27 -1.88 7.87
N ASN A 24 6.63 -1.07 6.88
CA ASN A 24 6.68 0.38 7.03
C ASN A 24 5.60 1.02 6.19
N ILE A 25 4.69 1.73 6.85
CA ILE A 25 3.60 2.45 6.20
C ILE A 25 3.83 3.93 6.47
N ILE A 26 4.10 4.68 5.43
CA ILE A 26 4.54 6.08 5.55
C ILE A 26 3.59 6.98 4.76
N GLY A 27 3.02 7.97 5.43
CA GLY A 27 2.19 8.99 4.78
C GLY A 27 0.81 8.50 4.38
N SER A 28 0.31 8.96 3.24
CA SER A 28 -1.04 8.70 2.77
C SER A 28 -1.17 7.31 2.17
N VAL A 29 -1.56 6.36 2.98
CA VAL A 29 -1.85 4.99 2.57
C VAL A 29 -3.25 4.65 3.04
N HIS A 30 -4.09 4.15 2.13
CA HIS A 30 -5.43 3.69 2.47
C HIS A 30 -5.53 2.19 2.26
N LEU A 31 -5.96 1.47 3.30
CA LEU A 31 -6.21 0.04 3.23
C LEU A 31 -7.71 -0.21 3.25
N SER A 32 -8.22 -0.76 2.16
CA SER A 32 -9.61 -1.15 2.05
C SER A 32 -9.84 -2.44 2.84
N ARG A 33 -11.11 -2.85 2.95
CA ARG A 33 -11.49 -4.02 3.73
C ARG A 33 -10.71 -5.26 3.26
N ASP A 34 -10.23 -6.04 4.21
CA ASP A 34 -9.53 -7.30 3.97
C ASP A 34 -8.22 -7.13 3.18
N ALA A 35 -7.66 -5.92 3.21
CA ALA A 35 -6.34 -5.69 2.63
C ALA A 35 -5.24 -6.12 3.60
N SER A 36 -4.09 -6.53 3.08
CA SER A 36 -2.97 -6.94 3.92
C SER A 36 -1.64 -6.49 3.34
N VAL A 37 -0.73 -6.15 4.24
CA VAL A 37 0.64 -5.76 3.90
C VAL A 37 1.57 -6.65 4.71
N TRP A 38 2.42 -7.38 4.01
CA TRP A 38 3.18 -8.47 4.59
C TRP A 38 4.57 -8.02 5.04
N PHE A 39 5.40 -8.99 5.42
CA PHE A 39 6.65 -8.73 6.13
C PHE A 39 7.63 -7.91 5.30
N ASN A 40 8.30 -6.97 5.95
CA ASN A 40 9.38 -6.18 5.37
C ASN A 40 8.97 -5.36 4.14
N CYS A 41 7.69 -5.01 4.04
CA CYS A 41 7.19 -4.13 2.98
C CYS A 41 7.39 -2.68 3.35
N THR A 42 7.47 -1.81 2.34
CA THR A 42 7.48 -0.36 2.54
C THR A 42 6.49 0.27 1.58
N LEU A 43 5.47 0.93 2.13
CA LEU A 43 4.49 1.70 1.38
C LEU A 43 4.68 3.17 1.75
N ARG A 44 5.13 3.97 0.78
CA ARG A 44 5.46 5.36 1.02
C ARG A 44 4.59 6.30 0.21
N GLY A 45 3.50 6.76 0.82
CA GLY A 45 2.59 7.73 0.21
C GLY A 45 2.94 9.15 0.61
N ASP A 46 4.16 9.57 0.31
CA ASP A 46 4.66 10.89 0.70
C ASP A 46 4.32 11.98 -0.31
N ASN A 47 4.06 11.63 -1.57
CA ASN A 47 3.63 12.57 -2.60
C ASN A 47 2.13 12.46 -2.84
N GLU A 48 1.68 11.32 -3.39
CA GLU A 48 0.28 11.04 -3.67
C GLU A 48 -0.16 9.81 -2.89
N PRO A 49 -1.47 9.61 -2.69
CA PRO A 49 -1.95 8.45 -1.93
C PRO A 49 -1.63 7.12 -2.59
N ILE A 50 -1.44 6.11 -1.74
CA ILE A 50 -1.43 4.70 -2.13
C ILE A 50 -2.74 4.10 -1.62
N VAL A 51 -3.51 3.47 -2.51
CA VAL A 51 -4.76 2.81 -2.15
C VAL A 51 -4.63 1.32 -2.42
N ILE A 52 -4.77 0.51 -1.40
CA ILE A 52 -4.78 -0.95 -1.53
C ILE A 52 -6.23 -1.40 -1.48
N GLY A 53 -6.71 -1.94 -2.58
CA GLY A 53 -8.11 -2.31 -2.74
C GLY A 53 -8.54 -3.50 -1.91
N GLU A 54 -9.85 -3.73 -1.87
CA GLU A 54 -10.46 -4.80 -1.09
C GLU A 54 -9.85 -6.16 -1.43
N GLY A 55 -9.49 -6.92 -0.41
CA GLY A 55 -8.96 -8.28 -0.56
C GLY A 55 -7.59 -8.36 -1.21
N SER A 56 -6.95 -7.21 -1.47
CA SER A 56 -5.62 -7.19 -2.09
C SER A 56 -4.52 -7.33 -1.04
N ASN A 57 -3.38 -7.84 -1.48
CA ASN A 57 -2.25 -8.02 -0.58
C ASN A 57 -0.94 -7.61 -1.23
N VAL A 58 -0.06 -7.07 -0.39
CA VAL A 58 1.31 -6.68 -0.76
C VAL A 58 2.23 -7.65 -0.08
N GLN A 59 2.89 -8.50 -0.85
CA GLN A 59 3.69 -9.59 -0.32
C GLN A 59 5.08 -9.14 0.11
N ASP A 60 5.79 -10.04 0.77
CA ASP A 60 7.03 -9.78 1.50
C ASP A 60 8.06 -8.99 0.70
N GLY A 61 8.64 -7.99 1.33
CA GLY A 61 9.76 -7.23 0.79
C GLY A 61 9.41 -6.26 -0.34
N SER A 62 8.13 -6.06 -0.64
CA SER A 62 7.71 -5.16 -1.72
C SER A 62 7.83 -3.70 -1.30
N ILE A 63 8.14 -2.86 -2.27
CA ILE A 63 8.25 -1.41 -2.06
C ILE A 63 7.32 -0.70 -3.04
N ILE A 64 6.42 0.13 -2.49
CA ILE A 64 5.50 0.94 -3.28
C ILE A 64 5.70 2.39 -2.90
N HIS A 65 5.84 3.27 -3.89
CA HIS A 65 5.88 4.70 -3.63
C HIS A 65 5.17 5.46 -4.75
N THR A 66 4.93 6.76 -4.51
CA THR A 66 4.23 7.62 -5.46
C THR A 66 5.06 8.84 -5.78
N ASP A 67 4.89 9.35 -7.01
CA ASP A 67 5.46 10.62 -7.44
C ASP A 67 4.39 11.71 -7.43
N PRO A 68 4.77 13.00 -7.40
CA PRO A 68 3.82 14.10 -7.49
C PRO A 68 2.92 13.97 -8.71
N GLY A 69 1.61 14.06 -8.50
CA GLY A 69 0.62 13.96 -9.55
C GLY A 69 0.21 12.55 -9.95
N PHE A 70 0.84 11.52 -9.37
CA PHE A 70 0.58 10.12 -9.75
C PHE A 70 0.30 9.26 -8.52
N LYS A 71 -0.97 9.09 -8.18
CA LYS A 71 -1.34 8.18 -7.11
C LYS A 71 -1.20 6.72 -7.57
N CYS A 72 -1.00 5.82 -6.62
CA CYS A 72 -0.96 4.38 -6.87
C CYS A 72 -2.25 3.75 -6.35
N THR A 73 -3.00 3.11 -7.23
CA THR A 73 -4.23 2.40 -6.84
C THR A 73 -4.10 0.94 -7.21
N VAL A 74 -4.15 0.09 -6.21
CA VAL A 74 -4.21 -1.36 -6.40
C VAL A 74 -5.68 -1.75 -6.35
N GLY A 75 -6.15 -2.43 -7.38
CA GLY A 75 -7.55 -2.84 -7.49
C GLY A 75 -7.94 -3.90 -6.47
N LYS A 76 -9.14 -4.47 -6.63
CA LYS A 76 -9.63 -5.51 -5.72
C LYS A 76 -8.99 -6.85 -6.04
N PHE A 77 -8.72 -7.63 -4.99
CA PHE A 77 -8.23 -9.01 -5.08
C PHE A 77 -6.96 -9.16 -5.92
N VAL A 78 -6.08 -8.17 -5.79
CA VAL A 78 -4.78 -8.14 -6.48
C VAL A 78 -3.70 -8.60 -5.51
N THR A 79 -2.79 -9.44 -6.00
CA THR A 79 -1.58 -9.81 -5.28
C THR A 79 -0.39 -9.09 -5.90
N ILE A 80 0.28 -8.27 -5.12
CA ILE A 80 1.59 -7.74 -5.50
C ILE A 80 2.62 -8.75 -5.00
N GLY A 81 3.31 -9.40 -5.94
CA GLY A 81 4.23 -10.48 -5.63
C GLY A 81 5.38 -10.05 -4.74
N PRO A 82 6.07 -11.02 -4.11
CA PRO A 82 7.13 -10.70 -3.18
C PRO A 82 8.30 -9.98 -3.86
N VAL A 83 8.93 -9.07 -3.11
CA VAL A 83 10.06 -8.26 -3.57
C VAL A 83 9.76 -7.48 -4.85
N SER A 84 8.53 -6.95 -4.96
CA SER A 84 8.14 -6.11 -6.09
C SER A 84 8.44 -4.64 -5.79
N TYR A 85 8.85 -3.92 -6.82
CA TYR A 85 9.07 -2.48 -6.75
C TYR A 85 8.06 -1.82 -7.67
N THR A 86 7.09 -1.12 -7.07
CA THR A 86 5.96 -0.61 -7.80
C THR A 86 5.91 0.90 -7.73
N HIS A 87 5.76 1.49 -8.91
CA HIS A 87 5.69 2.93 -9.09
C HIS A 87 4.64 3.19 -10.17
N LEU A 88 3.38 2.93 -9.82
CA LEU A 88 2.31 2.86 -10.80
C LEU A 88 1.35 4.04 -10.70
N THR A 89 0.88 4.49 -11.86
CA THR A 89 -0.11 5.55 -12.00
C THR A 89 -1.47 5.02 -12.41
N LEU A 90 -1.56 3.73 -12.67
CA LEU A 90 -2.78 3.08 -13.15
C LEU A 90 -3.16 1.95 -12.20
N PRO A 91 -4.43 1.49 -12.26
CA PRO A 91 -4.81 0.28 -11.53
C PRO A 91 -3.88 -0.86 -11.89
N THR A 92 -3.39 -1.58 -10.89
CA THR A 92 -2.47 -2.67 -11.12
C THR A 92 -3.21 -3.88 -11.68
N THR A 93 -2.49 -4.65 -12.51
CA THR A 93 -2.90 -5.98 -12.87
C THR A 93 -2.54 -6.95 -11.73
N PRO A 94 -3.01 -8.21 -11.76
CA PRO A 94 -2.70 -9.16 -10.68
C PRO A 94 -1.21 -9.40 -10.41
N TYR A 95 -0.35 -9.10 -11.37
CA TYR A 95 1.09 -9.26 -11.20
C TYR A 95 1.82 -7.98 -11.54
N VAL A 96 2.71 -7.61 -10.64
CA VAL A 96 3.50 -6.40 -10.76
C VAL A 96 4.96 -6.75 -10.56
#